data_51e80468578727f51cb0996bf73e93fd
#
_entry.id   51e80468578727f51cb0996bf73e93fd
#
_cell.length_a   1.000
_cell.length_b   1.000
_cell.length_c   1.000
_cell.angle_alpha   90.00
_cell.angle_beta   90.00
_cell.angle_gamma   90.00
#
_symmetry.space_group_name_H-M   'P 1'
#
loop_
_entity.id
_entity.type
_entity.pdbx_description
1 polymer ?
#
loop_
_entity_poly.entity_id
_entity_poly.type
_entity_poly.pdbx_seq_one_letter_code
_entity_poly.pdbx_strand_id
1 'polypeptide(L)'
;MPALSSRLRRKHPSLTPRPGAGPRQRSAPARTAGTAVEAGTARVVGTAAEVGTPSIAGTPGVAGTATEAGTVDRSSLLRPRQAVRWRRRLVPGPADREVLWLYLLTRAGIWATAYCTRWLFPDDRKTPHVADLFAPWQQWDWGHFLHIARDGYFPGQAGPWMNGWDNREAFFPGFPLVLRAVHTVVPHWATAGLLISFVSGAVAVLALARVARLYLPDGNAGRRAVLFLLLSPCAIFLAAGYTEALFLALALPAWLAAHRQNWPCLLYTALACLACTVRVSGLFLVAALAVHFALTVRTRRQWRALPWLALPALAPLVYSWYLHLHTGDWMAWKHAQERGWYRDFHAPWEAWQNTWHAAFEESLPTGYALMSQAELLAMVVGILLAGVLARQRRWPEAVYVGLSLWALGTSYWYTSIPRATLLWWPLWILLAGWSLRTPRFTTMYLCLTAPLMTVFAVTFLSGRWAG
;
A
#
# COMPACT_ATOMS: atom_id res chain seq x y z
N MET A 1 -7.37 -11.64 15.23
CA MET A 1 -7.01 -10.80 16.37
C MET A 1 -7.78 -11.06 17.68
N PRO A 2 -9.05 -11.49 17.77
CA PRO A 2 -9.66 -11.80 19.07
C PRO A 2 -8.91 -12.85 19.88
N ALA A 3 -8.33 -13.85 19.24
CA ALA A 3 -7.58 -14.92 19.93
C ALA A 3 -6.22 -14.46 20.51
N LEU A 4 -5.61 -13.40 19.97
CA LEU A 4 -4.37 -12.82 20.52
C LEU A 4 -4.65 -11.96 21.77
N SER A 5 -5.75 -11.21 21.77
CA SER A 5 -6.09 -10.32 22.88
C SER A 5 -6.34 -11.08 24.19
N SER A 6 -6.94 -12.29 24.11
CA SER A 6 -7.21 -13.11 25.30
C SER A 6 -5.97 -13.73 25.92
N ARG A 7 -4.90 -13.96 25.14
CA ARG A 7 -3.63 -14.49 25.64
C ARG A 7 -2.71 -13.42 26.23
N LEU A 8 -2.73 -12.20 25.70
CA LEU A 8 -1.94 -11.07 26.21
C LEU A 8 -2.47 -10.54 27.57
N ARG A 9 -3.79 -10.54 27.78
CA ARG A 9 -4.37 -10.13 29.06
C ARG A 9 -4.07 -11.08 30.24
N ARG A 10 -3.68 -12.33 30.00
CA ARG A 10 -3.38 -13.33 31.06
C ARG A 10 -1.93 -13.31 31.56
N LYS A 11 -1.06 -12.45 31.02
CA LYS A 11 0.38 -12.41 31.37
C LYS A 11 0.86 -11.12 32.04
N HIS A 12 -0.02 -10.40 32.78
CA HIS A 12 0.47 -9.43 33.76
C HIS A 12 0.29 -9.98 35.18
N PRO A 13 1.30 -10.64 35.77
CA PRO A 13 1.40 -10.81 37.20
C PRO A 13 2.00 -9.53 37.79
N SER A 14 1.27 -8.95 38.75
CA SER A 14 1.77 -7.94 39.66
C SER A 14 3.10 -8.35 40.28
N LEU A 15 4.15 -7.58 40.02
CA LEU A 15 5.46 -7.70 40.70
C LEU A 15 5.33 -7.23 42.16
N THR A 16 5.30 -8.16 43.09
CA THR A 16 5.76 -7.93 44.46
C THR A 16 6.96 -8.83 44.73
N PRO A 17 8.08 -8.33 45.25
CA PRO A 17 9.26 -9.13 45.47
C PRO A 17 9.16 -9.93 46.78
N ARG A 18 9.53 -11.19 46.77
CA ARG A 18 9.93 -11.96 47.97
C ARG A 18 11.34 -12.50 47.82
N PRO A 19 12.14 -12.48 48.92
CA PRO A 19 13.56 -12.76 48.90
C PRO A 19 13.92 -14.23 49.20
N GLY A 20 15.04 -14.67 48.61
CA GLY A 20 15.99 -15.61 49.22
C GLY A 20 15.81 -17.09 48.95
N ALA A 21 16.74 -17.68 48.17
CA ALA A 21 17.53 -18.83 48.52
C ALA A 21 18.54 -19.13 47.39
N GLY A 22 19.77 -19.38 47.80
CA GLY A 22 20.97 -19.45 46.97
C GLY A 22 21.25 -20.80 46.29
N PRO A 23 22.45 -21.02 45.78
CA PRO A 23 22.71 -21.76 44.54
C PRO A 23 23.08 -23.23 44.79
N ARG A 24 22.80 -24.10 43.88
CA ARG A 24 23.46 -25.42 43.75
C ARG A 24 24.02 -25.61 42.34
N GLN A 25 25.36 -25.71 42.34
CA GLN A 25 26.19 -26.26 41.27
C GLN A 25 25.93 -27.77 41.04
N ARG A 26 26.16 -28.19 39.83
CA ARG A 26 26.82 -29.43 39.35
C ARG A 26 26.39 -29.63 37.89
N SER A 27 27.14 -30.02 36.94
CA SER A 27 28.50 -30.44 36.63
C SER A 27 28.49 -30.89 35.18
N ALA A 28 29.45 -30.52 34.40
CA ALA A 28 29.76 -31.09 33.10
C ALA A 28 30.39 -32.50 33.29
N PRO A 29 30.46 -33.32 32.30
CA PRO A 29 31.61 -33.46 31.42
C PRO A 29 31.21 -33.88 29.97
N ALA A 30 32.00 -33.75 29.01
CA ALA A 30 33.29 -34.06 28.48
C ALA A 30 33.21 -34.40 26.99
N ARG A 31 33.99 -33.75 26.18
CA ARG A 31 34.90 -34.17 25.09
C ARG A 31 34.66 -35.46 24.32
N THR A 32 34.70 -35.29 22.97
CA THR A 32 35.62 -35.96 22.00
C THR A 32 35.48 -35.20 20.67
N ALA A 33 36.49 -34.57 20.13
CA ALA A 33 37.69 -34.97 19.42
C ALA A 33 37.44 -35.47 17.98
N GLY A 34 37.87 -34.64 17.01
CA GLY A 34 38.74 -34.97 15.90
C GLY A 34 38.04 -35.20 14.58
N THR A 35 38.29 -34.43 13.55
CA THR A 35 39.45 -34.57 12.66
C THR A 35 39.48 -33.45 11.62
N ALA A 36 40.67 -32.89 11.42
CA ALA A 36 41.03 -31.99 10.34
C ALA A 36 41.29 -32.78 9.06
N VAL A 37 40.98 -32.21 7.90
CA VAL A 37 41.63 -32.56 6.63
C VAL A 37 41.91 -31.25 5.87
N GLU A 38 43.10 -31.24 5.41
CA GLU A 38 43.95 -30.22 4.84
C GLU A 38 43.52 -29.56 3.54
N ALA A 39 44.17 -28.44 3.34
CA ALA A 39 44.34 -27.57 2.21
C ALA A 39 44.69 -28.27 0.84
N GLY A 40 44.23 -27.65 -0.22
CA GLY A 40 44.69 -27.87 -1.57
C GLY A 40 44.74 -26.56 -2.36
N THR A 41 45.86 -25.86 -2.27
CA THR A 41 46.24 -24.75 -3.14
C THR A 41 46.63 -25.27 -4.52
N ALA A 42 46.03 -24.72 -5.58
CA ALA A 42 46.57 -24.81 -6.93
C ALA A 42 46.64 -23.43 -7.55
N ARG A 43 47.87 -22.99 -7.67
CA ARG A 43 48.36 -21.79 -8.35
C ARG A 43 48.68 -22.23 -9.80
N VAL A 44 48.11 -21.58 -10.81
CA VAL A 44 48.62 -21.66 -12.18
C VAL A 44 48.97 -20.28 -12.69
N VAL A 45 50.23 -20.16 -13.10
CA VAL A 45 50.93 -18.99 -13.60
C VAL A 45 50.95 -19.05 -15.14
N GLY A 46 51.02 -17.88 -15.75
CA GLY A 46 51.52 -17.64 -17.08
C GLY A 46 50.40 -17.39 -18.13
N THR A 47 50.55 -16.51 -19.09
CA THR A 47 51.70 -15.80 -19.68
C THR A 47 51.16 -14.60 -20.46
N ALA A 48 51.91 -13.52 -20.50
CA ALA A 48 51.70 -12.34 -21.32
C ALA A 48 51.98 -12.63 -22.79
N ALA A 49 51.29 -11.94 -23.70
CA ALA A 49 51.77 -11.70 -25.06
C ALA A 49 51.35 -10.27 -25.48
N GLU A 50 52.34 -9.42 -25.59
CA GLU A 50 52.33 -8.18 -26.36
C GLU A 50 52.34 -8.47 -27.84
N VAL A 51 51.68 -7.63 -28.65
CA VAL A 51 51.99 -7.22 -30.04
C VAL A 51 50.83 -6.27 -30.42
N GLY A 52 50.92 -5.00 -30.78
CA GLY A 52 51.85 -4.26 -31.58
C GLY A 52 50.99 -3.18 -32.21
N THR A 53 51.33 -1.91 -32.03
CA THR A 53 50.78 -0.75 -32.74
C THR A 53 51.23 -0.69 -34.19
N PRO A 54 50.45 -0.03 -35.08
CA PRO A 54 51.08 0.97 -35.93
C PRO A 54 50.36 2.33 -35.90
N SER A 55 51.19 3.34 -35.79
CA SER A 55 50.97 4.74 -36.04
C SER A 55 50.80 5.01 -37.54
N ILE A 56 49.80 5.87 -37.89
CA ILE A 56 49.92 6.72 -39.10
C ILE A 56 49.30 8.09 -38.77
N ALA A 57 50.10 9.10 -39.08
CA ALA A 57 49.82 10.53 -38.94
C ALA A 57 48.84 11.08 -39.99
N GLY A 58 48.21 12.19 -39.69
CA GLY A 58 47.53 13.03 -40.67
C GLY A 58 46.56 14.03 -40.06
N THR A 59 47.00 15.20 -39.60
CA THR A 59 46.21 16.40 -39.41
C THR A 59 45.90 17.11 -40.75
N PRO A 60 44.77 17.83 -40.89
CA PRO A 60 44.79 19.24 -40.51
C PRO A 60 43.49 19.72 -39.82
N GLY A 61 43.67 20.81 -39.07
CA GLY A 61 42.72 21.44 -38.18
C GLY A 61 41.50 22.11 -38.82
N VAL A 62 40.43 22.17 -38.04
CA VAL A 62 39.40 23.19 -38.17
C VAL A 62 39.09 23.69 -36.74
N ALA A 63 39.03 25.01 -36.67
CA ALA A 63 38.90 25.82 -35.48
C ALA A 63 37.65 25.50 -34.62
N GLY A 64 37.85 25.71 -33.35
CA GLY A 64 36.87 25.42 -32.29
C GLY A 64 35.61 26.29 -32.29
N THR A 65 34.59 25.70 -31.76
CA THR A 65 33.59 26.37 -30.95
C THR A 65 33.45 25.62 -29.65
N ALA A 66 33.83 26.27 -28.57
CA ALA A 66 33.62 25.79 -27.22
C ALA A 66 32.11 25.64 -26.98
N THR A 67 31.64 24.42 -26.98
CA THR A 67 30.27 24.12 -26.54
C THR A 67 30.29 24.18 -25.02
N GLU A 68 29.76 25.25 -24.47
CA GLU A 68 29.42 25.37 -23.06
C GLU A 68 28.67 24.10 -22.66
N ALA A 69 29.23 23.34 -21.75
CA ALA A 69 28.55 22.26 -21.04
C ALA A 69 27.44 22.88 -20.20
N GLY A 70 26.26 23.03 -20.82
CA GLY A 70 25.06 23.48 -20.14
C GLY A 70 24.77 22.47 -19.03
N THR A 71 24.92 22.93 -17.80
CA THR A 71 24.43 22.25 -16.60
C THR A 71 22.94 22.02 -16.80
N VAL A 72 22.57 20.81 -17.16
CA VAL A 72 21.15 20.40 -17.23
C VAL A 72 20.58 20.57 -15.85
N ASP A 73 19.78 21.60 -15.66
CA ASP A 73 19.03 21.85 -14.42
C ASP A 73 18.15 20.65 -14.14
N ARG A 74 18.64 19.78 -13.22
CA ARG A 74 17.96 18.56 -12.77
C ARG A 74 16.60 18.85 -12.14
N SER A 75 16.31 20.11 -11.79
CA SER A 75 15.02 20.53 -11.23
C SER A 75 13.93 20.65 -12.30
N SER A 76 14.30 20.84 -13.58
CA SER A 76 13.36 20.98 -14.69
C SER A 76 12.72 19.66 -15.13
N LEU A 77 13.31 18.52 -14.78
CA LEU A 77 12.83 17.19 -15.20
C LEU A 77 11.57 16.70 -14.47
N LEU A 78 11.13 17.41 -13.42
CA LEU A 78 10.01 16.97 -12.57
C LEU A 78 8.85 17.97 -12.51
N ARG A 79 8.92 19.07 -13.24
CA ARG A 79 7.75 19.95 -13.42
C ARG A 79 6.83 19.33 -14.47
N PRO A 80 5.52 19.14 -14.19
CA PRO A 80 4.57 18.70 -15.21
C PRO A 80 4.63 19.70 -16.37
N ARG A 81 5.03 19.22 -17.57
CA ARG A 81 5.02 20.04 -18.77
C ARG A 81 3.60 20.50 -19.03
N GLN A 82 3.43 21.81 -19.30
CA GLN A 82 2.17 22.49 -19.54
C GLN A 82 1.23 21.69 -20.46
N ALA A 83 -0.03 21.70 -20.02
CA ALA A 83 -1.24 21.20 -20.65
C ALA A 83 -1.13 20.82 -22.14
N VAL A 84 -0.80 19.57 -22.40
CA VAL A 84 -1.18 18.94 -23.67
C VAL A 84 -2.71 18.93 -23.71
N ARG A 85 -3.31 19.59 -24.70
CA ARG A 85 -4.77 19.57 -24.96
C ARG A 85 -5.23 18.11 -25.13
N TRP A 86 -5.68 17.50 -24.04
CA TRP A 86 -6.26 16.19 -24.07
C TRP A 86 -7.67 16.27 -24.67
N ARG A 87 -7.77 16.00 -25.97
CA ARG A 87 -9.06 15.66 -26.54
C ARG A 87 -9.63 14.48 -25.75
N ARG A 88 -10.89 14.58 -25.33
CA ARG A 88 -11.68 13.52 -24.70
C ARG A 88 -11.62 12.24 -25.55
N ARG A 89 -10.68 11.35 -25.29
CA ARG A 89 -10.78 9.98 -25.78
C ARG A 89 -11.33 9.14 -24.63
N LEU A 90 -12.63 8.89 -24.65
CA LEU A 90 -13.29 7.90 -23.80
C LEU A 90 -12.84 6.47 -24.19
N VAL A 91 -12.38 6.28 -25.43
CA VAL A 91 -11.88 5.00 -25.91
C VAL A 91 -10.42 4.80 -25.48
N PRO A 92 -10.08 3.67 -24.84
CA PRO A 92 -8.71 3.34 -24.46
C PRO A 92 -7.78 3.32 -25.68
N GLY A 93 -6.70 4.09 -25.64
CA GLY A 93 -5.65 4.07 -26.66
C GLY A 93 -4.80 2.79 -26.56
N PRO A 94 -3.86 2.57 -27.52
CA PRO A 94 -2.99 1.38 -27.51
C PRO A 94 -2.26 1.19 -26.16
N ALA A 95 -1.67 2.23 -25.62
CA ALA A 95 -1.00 2.18 -24.33
C ALA A 95 -1.95 1.91 -23.12
N ASP A 96 -3.23 2.27 -23.23
CA ASP A 96 -4.21 1.94 -22.19
C ASP A 96 -4.65 0.47 -22.32
N ARG A 97 -4.69 -0.08 -23.55
CA ARG A 97 -4.97 -1.51 -23.79
C ARG A 97 -3.87 -2.41 -23.21
N GLU A 98 -2.58 -2.04 -23.38
CA GLU A 98 -1.47 -2.76 -22.77
C GLU A 98 -1.58 -2.80 -21.24
N VAL A 99 -1.95 -1.68 -20.62
CA VAL A 99 -2.17 -1.59 -19.17
C VAL A 99 -3.33 -2.50 -18.73
N LEU A 100 -4.43 -2.52 -19.49
CA LEU A 100 -5.57 -3.39 -19.19
C LEU A 100 -5.22 -4.87 -19.37
N TRP A 101 -4.47 -5.24 -20.41
CA TRP A 101 -3.97 -6.61 -20.59
C TRP A 101 -3.11 -7.05 -19.40
N LEU A 102 -2.17 -6.21 -18.98
CA LEU A 102 -1.34 -6.48 -17.79
C LEU A 102 -2.21 -6.67 -16.53
N TYR A 103 -3.23 -5.83 -16.38
CA TYR A 103 -4.20 -5.95 -15.29
C TYR A 103 -4.93 -7.30 -15.34
N LEU A 104 -5.50 -7.68 -16.49
CA LEU A 104 -6.22 -8.93 -16.63
C LEU A 104 -5.33 -10.16 -16.39
N LEU A 105 -4.11 -10.16 -16.92
CA LEU A 105 -3.15 -11.25 -16.71
C LEU A 105 -2.79 -11.42 -15.23
N THR A 106 -2.54 -10.32 -14.52
CA THR A 106 -2.26 -10.40 -13.08
C THR A 106 -3.47 -10.83 -12.27
N ARG A 107 -4.70 -10.44 -12.68
CA ARG A 107 -5.91 -10.96 -12.04
C ARG A 107 -6.07 -12.46 -12.27
N ALA A 108 -5.87 -12.93 -13.49
CA ALA A 108 -5.89 -14.36 -13.80
C ALA A 108 -4.84 -15.13 -12.97
N GLY A 109 -3.62 -14.59 -12.84
CA GLY A 109 -2.58 -15.17 -11.97
C GLY A 109 -3.00 -15.27 -10.51
N ILE A 110 -3.61 -14.24 -9.94
CA ILE A 110 -4.11 -14.27 -8.56
C ILE A 110 -5.26 -15.27 -8.41
N TRP A 111 -6.16 -15.38 -9.37
CA TRP A 111 -7.22 -16.40 -9.35
C TRP A 111 -6.66 -17.82 -9.44
N ALA A 112 -5.63 -18.06 -10.26
CA ALA A 112 -4.92 -19.34 -10.30
C ALA A 112 -4.27 -19.63 -8.93
N THR A 113 -3.63 -18.64 -8.30
CA THR A 113 -3.08 -18.77 -6.94
C THR A 113 -4.18 -19.11 -5.94
N ALA A 114 -5.35 -18.47 -6.01
CA ALA A 114 -6.48 -18.79 -5.13
C ALA A 114 -6.98 -20.22 -5.31
N TYR A 115 -7.05 -20.70 -6.54
CA TYR A 115 -7.39 -22.09 -6.83
C TYR A 115 -6.36 -23.07 -6.26
N CYS A 116 -5.07 -22.80 -6.46
CA CYS A 116 -3.99 -23.65 -5.92
C CYS A 116 -3.95 -23.62 -4.37
N THR A 117 -4.26 -22.49 -3.76
CA THR A 117 -4.31 -22.36 -2.29
C THR A 117 -5.36 -23.30 -1.69
N ARG A 118 -6.52 -23.44 -2.32
CA ARG A 118 -7.55 -24.40 -1.88
C ARG A 118 -7.09 -25.85 -1.94
N TRP A 119 -6.27 -26.18 -2.93
CA TRP A 119 -5.69 -27.52 -3.06
C TRP A 119 -4.56 -27.76 -2.06
N LEU A 120 -3.69 -26.75 -1.85
CA LEU A 120 -2.55 -26.84 -0.93
C LEU A 120 -2.98 -26.83 0.56
N PHE A 121 -4.05 -26.12 0.88
CA PHE A 121 -4.54 -25.94 2.25
C PHE A 121 -6.05 -26.25 2.32
N PRO A 122 -6.43 -27.53 2.16
CA PRO A 122 -7.84 -27.93 2.27
C PRO A 122 -8.34 -27.66 3.70
N ASP A 123 -9.57 -27.19 3.80
CA ASP A 123 -10.25 -27.06 5.10
C ASP A 123 -10.83 -28.42 5.48
N ASP A 124 -10.13 -29.17 6.35
CA ASP A 124 -10.51 -30.52 6.81
C ASP A 124 -11.89 -30.58 7.50
N ARG A 125 -12.44 -29.42 7.87
CA ARG A 125 -13.75 -29.33 8.53
C ARG A 125 -14.92 -29.31 7.56
N LYS A 126 -14.67 -29.19 6.25
CA LYS A 126 -15.72 -29.15 5.22
C LYS A 126 -15.64 -30.35 4.31
N THR A 127 -16.81 -30.94 4.05
CA THR A 127 -16.95 -32.05 3.10
C THR A 127 -16.38 -31.61 1.72
N PRO A 128 -15.59 -32.46 1.05
CA PRO A 128 -14.84 -32.10 -0.17
C PRO A 128 -15.69 -31.59 -1.34
N HIS A 129 -16.99 -31.88 -1.34
CA HIS A 129 -17.86 -31.64 -2.48
C HIS A 129 -18.50 -30.27 -2.56
N VAL A 130 -18.39 -29.41 -1.55
CA VAL A 130 -19.07 -28.09 -1.53
C VAL A 130 -18.13 -26.98 -1.02
N ALA A 131 -16.85 -27.06 -1.33
CA ALA A 131 -15.96 -25.94 -0.99
C ALA A 131 -16.34 -24.71 -1.82
N ASP A 132 -16.94 -23.71 -1.18
CA ASP A 132 -17.28 -22.44 -1.81
C ASP A 132 -16.04 -21.84 -2.47
N LEU A 133 -16.12 -21.58 -3.79
CA LEU A 133 -15.06 -20.98 -4.57
C LEU A 133 -14.63 -19.60 -4.02
N PHE A 134 -15.54 -18.94 -3.35
CA PHE A 134 -15.36 -17.58 -2.82
C PHE A 134 -14.94 -17.53 -1.37
N ALA A 135 -14.98 -18.64 -0.62
CA ALA A 135 -14.61 -18.68 0.79
C ALA A 135 -13.19 -18.15 1.07
N PRO A 136 -12.13 -18.45 0.27
CA PRO A 136 -10.79 -17.91 0.47
C PRO A 136 -10.72 -16.39 0.37
N TRP A 137 -11.66 -15.75 -0.32
CA TRP A 137 -11.69 -14.30 -0.51
C TRP A 137 -12.39 -13.55 0.62
N GLN A 138 -13.08 -14.26 1.52
CA GLN A 138 -13.90 -13.72 2.60
C GLN A 138 -13.12 -13.66 3.93
N GLN A 139 -11.93 -13.06 3.90
CA GLN A 139 -11.04 -13.02 5.06
C GLN A 139 -11.04 -11.64 5.75
N TRP A 140 -10.79 -11.62 7.05
CA TRP A 140 -10.51 -10.44 7.89
C TRP A 140 -11.54 -9.30 7.74
N ASP A 141 -11.13 -8.13 7.22
CA ASP A 141 -11.98 -6.93 7.09
C ASP A 141 -13.25 -7.17 6.27
N TRP A 142 -13.25 -8.20 5.39
CA TRP A 142 -14.43 -8.57 4.60
C TRP A 142 -15.67 -8.80 5.47
N GLY A 143 -15.50 -9.46 6.62
CA GLY A 143 -16.60 -9.72 7.57
C GLY A 143 -17.27 -8.43 8.02
N HIS A 144 -16.48 -7.41 8.36
CA HIS A 144 -16.98 -6.10 8.76
C HIS A 144 -17.71 -5.39 7.60
N PHE A 145 -17.13 -5.39 6.40
CA PHE A 145 -17.79 -4.78 5.23
C PHE A 145 -19.11 -5.45 4.91
N LEU A 146 -19.17 -6.79 4.97
CA LEU A 146 -20.37 -7.56 4.75
C LEU A 146 -21.45 -7.24 5.79
N HIS A 147 -21.09 -7.27 7.06
CA HIS A 147 -22.03 -6.99 8.15
C HIS A 147 -22.58 -5.56 8.08
N ILE A 148 -21.74 -4.56 7.79
CA ILE A 148 -22.19 -3.18 7.60
C ILE A 148 -23.12 -3.06 6.38
N ALA A 149 -22.77 -3.72 5.27
CA ALA A 149 -23.59 -3.68 4.06
C ALA A 149 -24.95 -4.35 4.24
N ARG A 150 -25.00 -5.49 4.96
CA ARG A 150 -26.20 -6.28 5.19
C ARG A 150 -27.08 -5.70 6.31
N ASP A 151 -26.48 -5.47 7.48
CA ASP A 151 -27.19 -5.22 8.74
C ASP A 151 -27.07 -3.76 9.21
N GLY A 152 -26.17 -2.97 8.61
CA GLY A 152 -25.83 -1.62 9.07
C GLY A 152 -24.83 -1.61 10.23
N TYR A 153 -24.60 -0.41 10.79
CA TYR A 153 -23.66 -0.23 11.90
C TYR A 153 -24.23 -0.69 13.24
N PHE A 154 -25.53 -0.52 13.46
CA PHE A 154 -26.20 -0.68 14.73
C PHE A 154 -27.41 -1.62 14.62
N PRO A 155 -27.20 -2.92 14.38
CA PRO A 155 -28.29 -3.89 14.32
C PRO A 155 -28.79 -4.19 15.73
N GLY A 156 -30.04 -3.83 16.03
CA GLY A 156 -30.67 -4.07 17.32
C GLY A 156 -30.45 -2.96 18.35
N GLN A 157 -30.94 -3.18 19.61
CA GLN A 157 -30.91 -2.18 20.68
C GLN A 157 -29.51 -2.01 21.30
N ALA A 158 -28.74 -3.10 21.39
CA ALA A 158 -27.36 -3.04 21.84
C ALA A 158 -26.45 -2.80 20.64
N GLY A 159 -25.88 -1.63 20.53
CA GLY A 159 -24.93 -1.31 19.45
C GLY A 159 -23.66 -2.15 19.55
N PRO A 160 -22.96 -2.38 18.43
CA PRO A 160 -21.72 -3.12 18.39
C PRO A 160 -20.63 -2.59 19.33
N TRP A 161 -20.61 -1.29 19.58
CA TRP A 161 -19.67 -0.64 20.49
C TRP A 161 -19.81 -1.08 21.96
N MET A 162 -21.01 -1.50 22.40
CA MET A 162 -21.24 -1.96 23.77
C MET A 162 -20.65 -3.35 24.02
N ASN A 163 -20.62 -4.19 23.00
CA ASN A 163 -20.15 -5.56 23.11
C ASN A 163 -18.63 -5.71 22.87
N GLY A 164 -17.95 -4.65 22.43
CA GLY A 164 -16.50 -4.63 22.24
C GLY A 164 -15.95 -5.52 21.14
N TRP A 165 -16.78 -6.31 20.45
CA TRP A 165 -16.36 -7.34 19.51
C TRP A 165 -16.51 -6.99 18.05
N ASP A 166 -17.46 -6.13 17.71
CA ASP A 166 -17.86 -5.88 16.33
C ASP A 166 -17.46 -4.49 15.84
N ASN A 167 -16.59 -3.79 16.34
CA ASN A 167 -16.04 -2.47 15.99
C ASN A 167 -16.34 -1.97 14.55
N ARG A 168 -17.61 -2.06 14.09
CA ARG A 168 -18.04 -1.67 12.73
C ARG A 168 -17.80 -0.21 12.46
N GLU A 169 -17.87 0.63 13.49
CA GLU A 169 -17.66 2.07 13.44
C GLU A 169 -16.23 2.43 13.00
N ALA A 170 -15.29 1.49 13.12
CA ALA A 170 -13.93 1.67 12.63
C ALA A 170 -13.83 1.77 11.10
N PHE A 171 -14.85 1.29 10.38
CA PHE A 171 -14.87 1.19 8.92
C PHE A 171 -15.76 2.26 8.31
N PHE A 172 -15.24 2.99 7.34
CA PHE A 172 -15.96 4.05 6.64
C PHE A 172 -17.05 3.48 5.73
N PRO A 173 -18.17 4.20 5.51
CA PRO A 173 -19.37 3.68 4.87
C PRO A 173 -19.27 3.46 3.35
N GLY A 174 -18.29 4.06 2.67
CA GLY A 174 -18.26 4.11 1.21
C GLY A 174 -18.22 2.74 0.54
N PHE A 175 -17.33 1.84 1.00
CA PHE A 175 -17.26 0.49 0.42
C PHE A 175 -18.50 -0.35 0.77
N PRO A 176 -18.97 -0.42 2.03
CA PRO A 176 -20.21 -1.13 2.37
C PRO A 176 -21.44 -0.63 1.62
N LEU A 177 -21.59 0.67 1.40
CA LEU A 177 -22.71 1.24 0.63
C LEU A 177 -22.65 0.82 -0.83
N VAL A 178 -21.47 0.86 -1.46
CA VAL A 178 -21.29 0.37 -2.86
C VAL A 178 -21.54 -1.13 -2.92
N LEU A 179 -21.06 -1.90 -1.92
CA LEU A 179 -21.30 -3.34 -1.83
C LEU A 179 -22.81 -3.65 -1.76
N ARG A 180 -23.54 -2.93 -0.91
CA ARG A 180 -25.00 -3.06 -0.81
C ARG A 180 -25.70 -2.70 -2.13
N ALA A 181 -25.28 -1.62 -2.79
CA ALA A 181 -25.84 -1.21 -4.08
C ALA A 181 -25.57 -2.24 -5.18
N VAL A 182 -24.36 -2.78 -5.29
CA VAL A 182 -24.03 -3.82 -6.30
C VAL A 182 -24.74 -5.13 -5.99
N HIS A 183 -24.95 -5.46 -4.70
CA HIS A 183 -25.68 -6.65 -4.32
C HIS A 183 -27.13 -6.66 -4.78
N THR A 184 -27.75 -5.54 -5.05
CA THR A 184 -29.14 -5.50 -5.59
C THR A 184 -29.26 -6.16 -6.98
N VAL A 185 -28.14 -6.22 -7.73
CA VAL A 185 -28.08 -6.83 -9.07
C VAL A 185 -27.22 -8.10 -9.11
N VAL A 186 -26.31 -8.28 -8.16
CA VAL A 186 -25.43 -9.45 -8.02
C VAL A 186 -25.77 -10.17 -6.70
N PRO A 187 -26.58 -11.25 -6.74
CA PRO A 187 -27.15 -11.83 -5.52
C PRO A 187 -26.15 -12.38 -4.51
N HIS A 188 -24.92 -12.69 -4.93
CA HIS A 188 -23.89 -13.24 -4.07
C HIS A 188 -22.92 -12.15 -3.57
N TRP A 189 -22.86 -11.93 -2.25
CA TRP A 189 -22.10 -10.84 -1.63
C TRP A 189 -20.61 -10.84 -2.00
N ALA A 190 -19.94 -12.00 -1.92
CA ALA A 190 -18.53 -12.08 -2.26
C ALA A 190 -18.26 -11.75 -3.74
N THR A 191 -19.13 -12.23 -4.64
CA THR A 191 -19.05 -11.89 -6.07
C THR A 191 -19.22 -10.38 -6.28
N ALA A 192 -20.17 -9.74 -5.58
CA ALA A 192 -20.37 -8.30 -5.63
C ALA A 192 -19.11 -7.54 -5.20
N GLY A 193 -18.49 -7.94 -4.08
CA GLY A 193 -17.24 -7.33 -3.59
C GLY A 193 -16.06 -7.51 -4.55
N LEU A 194 -15.90 -8.70 -5.11
CA LEU A 194 -14.86 -8.99 -6.11
C LEU A 194 -15.08 -8.20 -7.40
N LEU A 195 -16.33 -8.05 -7.85
CA LEU A 195 -16.68 -7.25 -9.02
C LEU A 195 -16.36 -5.76 -8.80
N ILE A 196 -16.69 -5.22 -7.63
CA ILE A 196 -16.32 -3.84 -7.25
C ILE A 196 -14.82 -3.66 -7.36
N SER A 197 -14.02 -4.54 -6.75
CA SER A 197 -12.56 -4.46 -6.79
C SER A 197 -12.01 -4.65 -8.20
N PHE A 198 -12.60 -5.53 -8.99
CA PHE A 198 -12.21 -5.76 -10.39
C PHE A 198 -12.43 -4.52 -11.27
N VAL A 199 -13.61 -3.92 -11.22
CA VAL A 199 -13.92 -2.72 -12.00
C VAL A 199 -13.11 -1.52 -11.51
N SER A 200 -13.07 -1.33 -10.20
CA SER A 200 -12.30 -0.24 -9.57
C SER A 200 -10.80 -0.37 -9.84
N GLY A 201 -10.26 -1.59 -9.78
CA GLY A 201 -8.87 -1.87 -10.11
C GLY A 201 -8.52 -1.51 -11.56
N ALA A 202 -9.40 -1.80 -12.52
CA ALA A 202 -9.20 -1.39 -13.92
C ALA A 202 -9.15 0.15 -14.07
N VAL A 203 -10.06 0.86 -13.39
CA VAL A 203 -10.04 2.34 -13.35
C VAL A 203 -8.77 2.86 -12.69
N ALA A 204 -8.37 2.27 -11.56
CA ALA A 204 -7.19 2.67 -10.80
C ALA A 204 -5.90 2.52 -11.62
N VAL A 205 -5.69 1.40 -12.32
CA VAL A 205 -4.48 1.18 -13.12
C VAL A 205 -4.42 2.11 -14.34
N LEU A 206 -5.55 2.37 -14.99
CA LEU A 206 -5.62 3.36 -16.07
C LEU A 206 -5.29 4.77 -15.56
N ALA A 207 -5.85 5.13 -14.42
CA ALA A 207 -5.59 6.43 -13.81
C ALA A 207 -4.11 6.54 -13.37
N LEU A 208 -3.54 5.51 -12.72
CA LEU A 208 -2.13 5.47 -12.35
C LEU A 208 -1.21 5.63 -13.57
N ALA A 209 -1.50 4.89 -14.65
CA ALA A 209 -0.73 5.01 -15.89
C ALA A 209 -0.74 6.42 -16.45
N ARG A 210 -1.90 7.10 -16.38
CA ARG A 210 -2.04 8.48 -16.83
C ARG A 210 -1.34 9.47 -15.90
N VAL A 211 -1.39 9.24 -14.57
CA VAL A 211 -0.63 10.04 -13.58
C VAL A 211 0.87 9.87 -13.83
N ALA A 212 1.36 8.64 -14.01
CA ALA A 212 2.78 8.39 -14.25
C ALA A 212 3.31 9.13 -15.50
N ARG A 213 2.51 9.19 -16.57
CA ARG A 213 2.87 9.95 -17.79
C ARG A 213 2.90 11.47 -17.61
N LEU A 214 2.29 12.01 -16.53
CA LEU A 214 2.44 13.45 -16.21
C LEU A 214 3.84 13.76 -15.67
N TYR A 215 4.42 12.81 -14.92
CA TYR A 215 5.72 12.99 -14.25
C TYR A 215 6.89 12.48 -15.09
N LEU A 216 6.68 11.45 -15.89
CA LEU A 216 7.70 10.78 -16.67
C LEU A 216 7.35 10.89 -18.16
N PRO A 217 8.20 11.49 -19.00
CA PRO A 217 7.91 11.73 -20.42
C PRO A 217 7.99 10.47 -21.29
N ASP A 218 8.45 9.34 -20.74
CA ASP A 218 8.58 8.07 -21.45
C ASP A 218 7.21 7.40 -21.66
N GLY A 219 6.96 6.88 -22.86
CA GLY A 219 5.73 6.18 -23.21
C GLY A 219 5.46 4.93 -22.36
N ASN A 220 6.50 4.27 -21.86
CA ASN A 220 6.42 3.07 -21.03
C ASN A 220 6.20 3.37 -19.54
N ALA A 221 6.31 4.64 -19.11
CA ALA A 221 6.21 5.02 -17.71
C ALA A 221 4.94 4.51 -17.04
N GLY A 222 3.80 4.66 -17.72
CA GLY A 222 2.52 4.18 -17.21
C GLY A 222 2.46 2.68 -17.01
N ARG A 223 2.92 1.91 -18.00
CA ARG A 223 2.98 0.44 -17.94
C ARG A 223 3.90 -0.03 -16.81
N ARG A 224 5.07 0.60 -16.63
CA ARG A 224 6.01 0.27 -15.56
C ARG A 224 5.43 0.54 -14.17
N ALA A 225 4.82 1.70 -13.97
CA ALA A 225 4.18 2.04 -12.67
C ALA A 225 3.08 1.03 -12.31
N VAL A 226 2.26 0.64 -13.28
CA VAL A 226 1.20 -0.35 -13.09
C VAL A 226 1.78 -1.74 -12.83
N LEU A 227 2.82 -2.15 -13.55
CA LEU A 227 3.49 -3.44 -13.33
C LEU A 227 3.99 -3.56 -11.89
N PHE A 228 4.66 -2.53 -11.37
CA PHE A 228 5.17 -2.53 -10.01
C PHE A 228 4.07 -2.54 -8.95
N LEU A 229 2.97 -1.81 -9.16
CA LEU A 229 1.82 -1.87 -8.28
C LEU A 229 1.19 -3.27 -8.26
N LEU A 230 0.94 -3.86 -9.45
CA LEU A 230 0.21 -5.13 -9.59
C LEU A 230 1.00 -6.35 -9.14
N LEU A 231 2.34 -6.26 -9.11
CA LEU A 231 3.25 -7.31 -8.62
C LEU A 231 3.90 -6.95 -7.27
N SER A 232 3.35 -5.96 -6.57
CA SER A 232 3.75 -5.67 -5.18
C SER A 232 3.28 -6.78 -4.24
N PRO A 233 3.96 -7.00 -3.10
CA PRO A 233 3.59 -8.08 -2.17
C PRO A 233 2.13 -8.07 -1.76
N CYS A 234 1.54 -6.91 -1.48
CA CYS A 234 0.16 -6.77 -1.04
C CYS A 234 -0.88 -6.64 -2.18
N ALA A 235 -0.51 -6.95 -3.45
CA ALA A 235 -1.42 -6.78 -4.60
C ALA A 235 -2.71 -7.62 -4.52
N ILE A 236 -2.77 -8.62 -3.64
CA ILE A 236 -3.98 -9.40 -3.34
C ILE A 236 -5.13 -8.50 -2.89
N PHE A 237 -4.86 -7.45 -2.11
CA PHE A 237 -5.89 -6.51 -1.63
C PHE A 237 -6.50 -5.63 -2.73
N LEU A 238 -5.86 -5.55 -3.90
CA LEU A 238 -6.47 -4.94 -5.09
C LEU A 238 -7.41 -5.90 -5.85
N ALA A 239 -7.42 -7.18 -5.49
CA ALA A 239 -8.24 -8.22 -6.11
C ALA A 239 -9.37 -8.67 -5.20
N ALA A 240 -9.12 -8.79 -3.90
CA ALA A 240 -10.12 -9.12 -2.89
C ALA A 240 -11.19 -8.02 -2.76
N GLY A 241 -12.34 -8.34 -2.17
CA GLY A 241 -13.43 -7.41 -1.90
C GLY A 241 -13.08 -6.39 -0.81
N TYR A 242 -12.11 -5.52 -1.08
CA TYR A 242 -11.50 -4.58 -0.14
C TYR A 242 -11.54 -3.13 -0.66
N THR A 243 -11.16 -2.20 0.19
CA THR A 243 -11.33 -0.76 -0.07
C THR A 243 -10.24 -0.16 -0.98
N GLU A 244 -9.09 -0.82 -1.14
CA GLU A 244 -7.90 -0.29 -1.82
C GLU A 244 -8.16 0.06 -3.28
N ALA A 245 -8.74 -0.87 -4.03
CA ALA A 245 -9.04 -0.67 -5.45
C ALA A 245 -10.05 0.47 -5.65
N LEU A 246 -11.12 0.50 -4.85
CA LEU A 246 -12.15 1.53 -4.91
C LEU A 246 -11.59 2.91 -4.53
N PHE A 247 -10.77 2.98 -3.49
CA PHE A 247 -10.10 4.22 -3.09
C PHE A 247 -9.22 4.77 -4.23
N LEU A 248 -8.36 3.94 -4.82
CA LEU A 248 -7.48 4.37 -5.91
C LEU A 248 -8.26 4.77 -7.16
N ALA A 249 -9.38 4.09 -7.45
CA ALA A 249 -10.27 4.44 -8.57
C ALA A 249 -10.94 5.81 -8.40
N LEU A 250 -11.03 6.32 -7.20
CA LEU A 250 -11.56 7.65 -6.88
C LEU A 250 -10.43 8.68 -6.73
N ALA A 251 -9.39 8.34 -5.97
CA ALA A 251 -8.31 9.25 -5.62
C ALA A 251 -7.43 9.64 -6.82
N LEU A 252 -7.05 8.68 -7.68
CA LEU A 252 -6.19 8.97 -8.81
C LEU A 252 -6.84 9.82 -9.92
N PRO A 253 -8.11 9.59 -10.29
CA PRO A 253 -8.82 10.51 -11.18
C PRO A 253 -9.03 11.90 -10.56
N ALA A 254 -9.30 12.00 -9.24
CA ALA A 254 -9.35 13.29 -8.56
C ALA A 254 -8.01 14.03 -8.65
N TRP A 255 -6.89 13.33 -8.40
CA TRP A 255 -5.54 13.85 -8.56
C TRP A 255 -5.23 14.33 -9.98
N LEU A 256 -5.63 13.54 -11.00
CA LEU A 256 -5.51 13.92 -12.41
C LEU A 256 -6.30 15.18 -12.75
N ALA A 257 -7.52 15.31 -12.23
CA ALA A 257 -8.38 16.48 -12.46
C ALA A 257 -7.76 17.74 -11.83
N ALA A 258 -7.18 17.62 -10.64
CA ALA A 258 -6.48 18.70 -9.97
C ALA A 258 -5.27 19.22 -10.78
N HIS A 259 -4.46 18.31 -11.34
CA HIS A 259 -3.30 18.68 -12.17
C HIS A 259 -3.68 19.40 -13.47
N ARG A 260 -4.91 19.25 -13.94
CA ARG A 260 -5.43 20.01 -15.08
C ARG A 260 -5.88 21.44 -14.72
N GLN A 261 -5.67 21.84 -13.47
CA GLN A 261 -6.12 23.12 -12.92
C GLN A 261 -7.61 23.41 -13.16
N ASN A 262 -8.40 22.37 -13.24
CA ASN A 262 -9.83 22.46 -13.45
C ASN A 262 -10.56 22.68 -12.11
N TRP A 263 -10.21 23.79 -11.48
CA TRP A 263 -10.83 24.30 -10.27
C TRP A 263 -11.94 25.30 -10.66
N PRO A 264 -13.13 25.25 -10.17
CA PRO A 264 -13.87 24.21 -9.47
C PRO A 264 -14.42 23.17 -10.49
N CYS A 265 -14.05 21.93 -10.31
CA CYS A 265 -14.60 20.84 -11.12
C CYS A 265 -15.48 19.97 -10.23
N LEU A 266 -16.76 19.93 -10.51
CA LEU A 266 -17.73 19.10 -9.77
C LEU A 266 -17.28 17.63 -9.70
N LEU A 267 -16.77 17.10 -10.81
CA LEU A 267 -16.28 15.72 -10.86
C LEU A 267 -15.09 15.48 -9.93
N TYR A 268 -14.11 16.39 -9.92
CA TYR A 268 -12.97 16.30 -9.02
C TYR A 268 -13.42 16.30 -7.56
N THR A 269 -14.26 17.25 -7.18
CA THR A 269 -14.79 17.38 -5.82
C THR A 269 -15.59 16.14 -5.43
N ALA A 270 -16.49 15.67 -6.30
CA ALA A 270 -17.29 14.47 -6.05
C ALA A 270 -16.40 13.23 -5.84
N LEU A 271 -15.38 13.04 -6.69
CA LEU A 271 -14.44 11.92 -6.55
C LEU A 271 -13.64 11.99 -5.24
N ALA A 272 -13.19 13.17 -4.83
CA ALA A 272 -12.49 13.36 -3.57
C ALA A 272 -13.43 13.14 -2.36
N CYS A 273 -14.69 13.62 -2.42
CA CYS A 273 -15.72 13.33 -1.41
C CYS A 273 -15.93 11.81 -1.27
N LEU A 274 -16.14 11.12 -2.39
CA LEU A 274 -16.33 9.66 -2.38
C LEU A 274 -15.09 8.93 -1.83
N ALA A 275 -13.88 9.36 -2.17
CA ALA A 275 -12.65 8.79 -1.61
C ALA A 275 -12.60 8.94 -0.07
N CYS A 276 -13.05 10.08 0.46
CA CYS A 276 -13.15 10.32 1.91
C CYS A 276 -14.20 9.43 2.60
N THR A 277 -15.24 8.99 1.89
CA THR A 277 -16.20 8.02 2.46
C THR A 277 -15.66 6.60 2.50
N VAL A 278 -14.64 6.28 1.69
CA VAL A 278 -14.06 4.92 1.61
C VAL A 278 -13.00 4.68 2.66
N ARG A 279 -12.13 5.66 2.91
CA ARG A 279 -11.00 5.53 3.86
C ARG A 279 -10.59 6.89 4.42
N VAL A 280 -10.03 6.87 5.64
CA VAL A 280 -9.40 8.06 6.25
C VAL A 280 -8.28 8.65 5.36
N SER A 281 -7.61 7.84 4.54
CA SER A 281 -6.61 8.28 3.55
C SER A 281 -7.17 9.31 2.55
N GLY A 282 -8.50 9.41 2.41
CA GLY A 282 -9.16 10.48 1.66
C GLY A 282 -8.87 11.86 2.24
N LEU A 283 -8.78 12.01 3.56
CA LEU A 283 -8.37 13.28 4.20
C LEU A 283 -6.92 13.63 3.87
N PHE A 284 -6.03 12.64 3.79
CA PHE A 284 -4.64 12.88 3.38
C PHE A 284 -4.56 13.34 1.92
N LEU A 285 -5.41 12.78 1.05
CA LEU A 285 -5.57 13.25 -0.32
C LEU A 285 -6.05 14.70 -0.36
N VAL A 286 -7.04 15.07 0.46
CA VAL A 286 -7.54 16.47 0.55
C VAL A 286 -6.44 17.42 1.00
N ALA A 287 -5.65 17.04 2.01
CA ALA A 287 -4.51 17.83 2.46
C ALA A 287 -3.45 18.00 1.35
N ALA A 288 -3.13 16.92 0.63
CA ALA A 288 -2.22 16.99 -0.51
C ALA A 288 -2.75 17.90 -1.63
N LEU A 289 -4.04 17.82 -1.92
CA LEU A 289 -4.69 18.68 -2.90
C LEU A 289 -4.72 20.14 -2.46
N ALA A 290 -4.88 20.41 -1.16
CA ALA A 290 -4.79 21.76 -0.60
C ALA A 290 -3.38 22.36 -0.78
N VAL A 291 -2.34 21.56 -0.52
CA VAL A 291 -0.95 21.97 -0.77
C VAL A 291 -0.72 22.18 -2.26
N HIS A 292 -1.20 21.29 -3.13
CA HIS A 292 -1.11 21.45 -4.58
C HIS A 292 -1.80 22.74 -5.05
N PHE A 293 -2.99 23.01 -4.54
CA PHE A 293 -3.73 24.23 -4.80
C PHE A 293 -2.93 25.46 -4.38
N ALA A 294 -2.45 25.50 -3.13
CA ALA A 294 -1.70 26.64 -2.59
C ALA A 294 -0.43 26.94 -3.41
N LEU A 295 0.26 25.90 -3.91
CA LEU A 295 1.46 26.05 -4.74
C LEU A 295 1.18 26.46 -6.19
N THR A 296 -0.04 26.23 -6.70
CA THR A 296 -0.39 26.46 -8.10
C THR A 296 -1.26 27.68 -8.34
N VAL A 297 -1.96 28.15 -7.30
CA VAL A 297 -2.81 29.33 -7.36
C VAL A 297 -1.97 30.59 -7.57
N ARG A 298 -2.30 31.37 -8.61
CA ARG A 298 -1.59 32.61 -8.95
C ARG A 298 -2.52 33.83 -9.02
N THR A 299 -3.83 33.63 -9.15
CA THR A 299 -4.80 34.71 -9.34
C THR A 299 -5.89 34.71 -8.30
N ARG A 300 -6.38 35.90 -7.92
CA ARG A 300 -7.47 36.07 -6.96
C ARG A 300 -8.75 35.31 -7.37
N ARG A 301 -8.98 35.17 -8.67
CA ARG A 301 -10.13 34.42 -9.22
C ARG A 301 -10.04 32.92 -8.87
N GLN A 302 -8.84 32.34 -8.83
CA GLN A 302 -8.65 30.91 -8.52
C GLN A 302 -8.98 30.60 -7.05
N TRP A 303 -8.83 31.56 -6.12
CA TRP A 303 -9.21 31.38 -4.71
C TRP A 303 -10.70 31.08 -4.52
N ARG A 304 -11.55 31.45 -5.47
CA ARG A 304 -12.97 31.07 -5.46
C ARG A 304 -13.22 29.57 -5.53
N ALA A 305 -12.20 28.78 -5.87
CA ALA A 305 -12.25 27.33 -5.85
C ALA A 305 -12.02 26.70 -4.46
N LEU A 306 -11.61 27.48 -3.46
CA LEU A 306 -11.32 26.98 -2.11
C LEU A 306 -12.51 26.25 -1.46
N PRO A 307 -13.76 26.68 -1.55
CA PRO A 307 -14.90 25.92 -1.00
C PRO A 307 -15.04 24.52 -1.61
N TRP A 308 -14.76 24.37 -2.92
CA TRP A 308 -14.79 23.10 -3.60
C TRP A 308 -13.70 22.12 -3.12
N LEU A 309 -12.58 22.68 -2.67
CA LEU A 309 -11.49 21.89 -2.07
C LEU A 309 -11.81 21.45 -0.63
N ALA A 310 -12.53 22.28 0.12
CA ALA A 310 -12.92 21.96 1.49
C ALA A 310 -14.09 20.95 1.57
N LEU A 311 -14.97 20.95 0.56
CA LEU A 311 -16.17 20.11 0.53
C LEU A 311 -15.90 18.61 0.78
N PRO A 312 -14.85 17.97 0.25
CA PRO A 312 -14.54 16.58 0.52
C PRO A 312 -14.29 16.26 2.01
N ALA A 313 -13.80 17.21 2.80
CA ALA A 313 -13.58 17.01 4.23
C ALA A 313 -14.89 16.92 5.02
N LEU A 314 -16.03 17.34 4.45
CA LEU A 314 -17.33 17.19 5.09
C LEU A 314 -17.78 15.72 5.16
N ALA A 315 -17.34 14.86 4.25
CA ALA A 315 -17.78 13.46 4.23
C ALA A 315 -17.43 12.70 5.53
N PRO A 316 -16.20 12.76 6.08
CA PRO A 316 -15.90 12.20 7.39
C PRO A 316 -16.64 12.89 8.54
N LEU A 317 -16.91 14.20 8.45
CA LEU A 317 -17.68 14.92 9.47
C LEU A 317 -19.13 14.45 9.51
N VAL A 318 -19.76 14.23 8.35
CA VAL A 318 -21.10 13.66 8.25
C VAL A 318 -21.13 12.25 8.84
N TYR A 319 -20.08 11.45 8.60
CA TYR A 319 -19.95 10.13 9.20
C TYR A 319 -19.80 10.20 10.72
N SER A 320 -18.92 11.06 11.25
CA SER A 320 -18.78 11.26 12.70
C SER A 320 -20.07 11.76 13.34
N TRP A 321 -20.81 12.65 12.67
CA TRP A 321 -22.12 13.10 13.13
C TRP A 321 -23.14 11.96 13.17
N TYR A 322 -23.19 11.13 12.13
CA TYR A 322 -24.04 9.93 12.11
C TYR A 322 -23.70 8.99 13.28
N LEU A 323 -22.43 8.75 13.56
CA LEU A 323 -21.99 7.95 14.70
C LEU A 323 -22.39 8.59 16.02
N HIS A 324 -22.18 9.90 16.16
CA HIS A 324 -22.56 10.64 17.37
C HIS A 324 -24.05 10.53 17.68
N LEU A 325 -24.92 10.60 16.69
CA LEU A 325 -26.38 10.44 16.89
C LEU A 325 -26.78 9.08 17.47
N HIS A 326 -25.96 8.02 17.22
CA HIS A 326 -26.26 6.66 17.67
C HIS A 326 -25.47 6.25 18.91
N THR A 327 -24.31 6.86 19.15
CA THR A 327 -23.39 6.44 20.23
C THR A 327 -23.17 7.52 21.29
N GLY A 328 -23.55 8.78 21.01
CA GLY A 328 -23.19 9.94 21.85
C GLY A 328 -21.72 10.36 21.70
N ASP A 329 -20.93 9.69 20.87
CA ASP A 329 -19.49 9.87 20.75
C ASP A 329 -19.09 10.36 19.35
N TRP A 330 -18.49 11.55 19.25
CA TRP A 330 -17.98 12.13 17.99
C TRP A 330 -16.78 11.39 17.42
N MET A 331 -16.03 10.70 18.29
CA MET A 331 -14.82 9.97 17.94
C MET A 331 -15.03 8.45 17.94
N ALA A 332 -16.27 7.99 17.87
CA ALA A 332 -16.62 6.56 17.93
C ALA A 332 -15.82 5.72 16.93
N TRP A 333 -15.58 6.22 15.72
CA TRP A 333 -14.75 5.55 14.71
C TRP A 333 -13.29 5.36 15.19
N LYS A 334 -12.73 6.35 15.90
CA LYS A 334 -11.37 6.30 16.45
C LYS A 334 -11.32 5.33 17.63
N HIS A 335 -12.24 5.47 18.59
CA HIS A 335 -12.31 4.56 19.73
C HIS A 335 -12.54 3.11 19.32
N ALA A 336 -13.28 2.86 18.23
CA ALA A 336 -13.43 1.52 17.66
C ALA A 336 -12.08 0.99 17.07
N GLN A 337 -11.29 1.86 16.45
CA GLN A 337 -9.93 1.52 15.99
C GLN A 337 -8.98 1.20 17.16
N GLU A 338 -9.06 1.97 18.25
CA GLU A 338 -8.28 1.72 19.46
C GLU A 338 -8.65 0.38 20.08
N ARG A 339 -9.95 0.09 20.26
CA ARG A 339 -10.43 -1.19 20.83
C ARG A 339 -10.10 -2.41 19.97
N GLY A 340 -10.24 -2.28 18.65
CA GLY A 340 -10.12 -3.41 17.72
C GLY A 340 -8.72 -3.68 17.21
N TRP A 341 -7.89 -2.63 17.06
CA TRP A 341 -6.60 -2.70 16.38
C TRP A 341 -5.47 -2.04 17.14
N TYR A 342 -5.65 -1.69 18.42
CA TYR A 342 -4.63 -1.04 19.26
C TYR A 342 -4.08 0.25 18.63
N ARG A 343 -4.98 1.06 18.02
CA ARG A 343 -4.61 2.33 17.36
C ARG A 343 -4.77 3.53 18.30
N ASP A 344 -4.55 3.32 19.58
CA ASP A 344 -4.33 4.36 20.56
C ASP A 344 -2.99 5.08 20.26
N PHE A 345 -2.94 6.36 20.61
CA PHE A 345 -1.76 7.16 20.28
C PHE A 345 -0.56 6.75 21.11
N HIS A 346 0.51 6.40 20.41
CA HIS A 346 1.85 6.19 20.97
C HIS A 346 2.86 7.02 20.20
N ALA A 347 3.97 7.38 20.87
CA ALA A 347 5.06 8.08 20.19
C ALA A 347 5.66 7.19 19.08
N PRO A 348 6.12 7.77 17.95
CA PRO A 348 6.63 6.99 16.82
C PRO A 348 7.76 6.00 17.18
N TRP A 349 8.61 6.35 18.16
CA TRP A 349 9.67 5.46 18.64
C TRP A 349 9.14 4.30 19.48
N GLU A 350 8.07 4.50 20.26
CA GLU A 350 7.40 3.43 21.02
C GLU A 350 6.74 2.44 20.08
N ALA A 351 6.00 2.94 19.08
CA ALA A 351 5.39 2.11 18.06
C ALA A 351 6.42 1.28 17.28
N TRP A 352 7.59 1.88 16.97
CA TRP A 352 8.72 1.16 16.38
C TRP A 352 9.24 0.07 17.30
N GLN A 353 9.50 0.38 18.57
CA GLN A 353 10.02 -0.57 19.56
C GLN A 353 9.05 -1.73 19.77
N ASN A 354 7.76 -1.47 19.98
CA ASN A 354 6.74 -2.51 20.15
C ASN A 354 6.67 -3.43 18.92
N THR A 355 6.77 -2.86 17.71
CA THR A 355 6.79 -3.65 16.47
C THR A 355 8.08 -4.44 16.34
N TRP A 356 9.23 -3.88 16.77
CA TRP A 356 10.52 -4.57 16.77
C TRP A 356 10.52 -5.77 17.72
N HIS A 357 10.01 -5.59 18.96
CA HIS A 357 9.84 -6.70 19.90
C HIS A 357 8.94 -7.81 19.32
N ALA A 358 7.82 -7.45 18.71
CA ALA A 358 6.94 -8.41 18.04
C ALA A 358 7.61 -9.12 16.85
N ALA A 359 8.54 -8.46 16.15
CA ALA A 359 9.23 -9.00 14.99
C ALA A 359 10.38 -9.97 15.34
N PHE A 360 11.09 -9.72 16.45
CA PHE A 360 12.38 -10.36 16.72
C PHE A 360 12.55 -10.94 18.14
N GLU A 361 11.81 -10.46 19.13
CA GLU A 361 12.07 -10.76 20.54
C GLU A 361 10.93 -11.56 21.21
N GLU A 362 9.69 -11.39 20.78
CA GLU A 362 8.56 -12.13 21.33
C GLU A 362 8.46 -13.54 20.72
N SER A 363 7.99 -14.50 21.51
CA SER A 363 7.71 -15.86 21.06
C SER A 363 6.37 -15.93 20.29
N LEU A 364 6.23 -15.09 19.27
CA LEU A 364 5.08 -15.11 18.38
C LEU A 364 5.19 -16.26 17.36
N PRO A 365 4.05 -16.78 16.87
CA PRO A 365 4.07 -17.67 15.73
C PRO A 365 4.80 -17.03 14.55
N THR A 366 5.64 -17.79 13.84
CA THR A 366 6.52 -17.31 12.76
C THR A 366 5.82 -16.42 11.74
N GLY A 367 4.55 -16.70 11.41
CA GLY A 367 3.78 -15.88 10.47
C GLY A 367 3.52 -14.45 10.95
N TYR A 368 3.27 -14.27 12.26
CA TYR A 368 3.08 -12.94 12.85
C TYR A 368 4.40 -12.18 12.96
N ALA A 369 5.48 -12.85 13.37
CA ALA A 369 6.80 -12.23 13.40
C ALA A 369 7.24 -11.76 12.02
N LEU A 370 7.03 -12.58 10.97
CA LEU A 370 7.33 -12.22 9.58
C LEU A 370 6.51 -10.98 9.12
N MET A 371 5.22 -10.91 9.50
CA MET A 371 4.41 -9.75 9.16
C MET A 371 4.87 -8.49 9.90
N SER A 372 5.29 -8.60 11.18
CA SER A 372 5.87 -7.47 11.92
C SER A 372 7.18 -6.98 11.28
N GLN A 373 8.02 -7.88 10.76
CA GLN A 373 9.21 -7.52 9.96
C GLN A 373 8.82 -6.78 8.68
N ALA A 374 7.76 -7.24 7.99
CA ALA A 374 7.25 -6.56 6.79
C ALA A 374 6.68 -5.16 7.11
N GLU A 375 6.05 -4.97 8.28
CA GLU A 375 5.58 -3.67 8.77
C GLU A 375 6.75 -2.69 8.97
N LEU A 376 7.83 -3.12 9.64
CA LEU A 376 9.05 -2.32 9.83
C LEU A 376 9.68 -1.93 8.49
N LEU A 377 9.82 -2.89 7.57
CA LEU A 377 10.37 -2.64 6.24
C LEU A 377 9.52 -1.64 5.46
N ALA A 378 8.21 -1.79 5.49
CA ALA A 378 7.29 -0.89 4.81
C ALA A 378 7.34 0.53 5.39
N MET A 379 7.50 0.68 6.72
CA MET A 379 7.71 1.96 7.38
C MET A 379 8.99 2.63 6.86
N VAL A 380 10.11 1.90 6.81
CA VAL A 380 11.38 2.42 6.27
C VAL A 380 11.21 2.87 4.82
N VAL A 381 10.57 2.06 3.98
CA VAL A 381 10.28 2.42 2.58
C VAL A 381 9.45 3.71 2.51
N GLY A 382 8.45 3.86 3.37
CA GLY A 382 7.63 5.07 3.43
C GLY A 382 8.41 6.30 3.84
N ILE A 383 9.26 6.21 4.86
CA ILE A 383 10.13 7.31 5.32
C ILE A 383 11.09 7.74 4.21
N LEU A 384 11.75 6.78 3.55
CA LEU A 384 12.63 7.05 2.42
C LEU A 384 11.87 7.70 1.26
N LEU A 385 10.67 7.22 0.95
CA LEU A 385 9.79 7.81 -0.06
C LEU A 385 9.46 9.27 0.27
N ALA A 386 9.01 9.55 1.50
CA ALA A 386 8.69 10.91 1.94
C ALA A 386 9.92 11.83 1.85
N GLY A 387 11.10 11.37 2.26
CA GLY A 387 12.37 12.08 2.14
C GLY A 387 12.75 12.38 0.68
N VAL A 388 12.61 11.41 -0.22
CA VAL A 388 12.87 11.62 -1.66
C VAL A 388 11.88 12.61 -2.25
N LEU A 389 10.60 12.53 -1.92
CA LEU A 389 9.58 13.46 -2.39
C LEU A 389 9.84 14.90 -1.89
N ALA A 390 10.19 15.05 -0.62
CA ALA A 390 10.56 16.35 -0.03
C ALA A 390 11.81 16.95 -0.71
N ARG A 391 12.87 16.13 -0.92
CA ARG A 391 14.08 16.53 -1.62
C ARG A 391 13.79 16.96 -3.07
N GLN A 392 12.83 16.29 -3.73
CA GLN A 392 12.37 16.65 -5.07
C GLN A 392 11.39 17.85 -5.07
N ARG A 393 11.07 18.43 -3.92
CA ARG A 393 10.08 19.50 -3.73
C ARG A 393 8.67 19.12 -4.22
N ARG A 394 8.34 17.84 -4.19
CA ARG A 394 7.01 17.31 -4.48
C ARG A 394 6.16 17.34 -3.21
N TRP A 395 5.95 18.55 -2.69
CA TRP A 395 5.32 18.77 -1.39
C TRP A 395 3.93 18.15 -1.25
N PRO A 396 3.02 18.22 -2.28
CA PRO A 396 1.70 17.61 -2.15
C PRO A 396 1.76 16.10 -1.89
N GLU A 397 2.61 15.40 -2.64
CA GLU A 397 2.79 13.96 -2.47
C GLU A 397 3.55 13.63 -1.18
N ALA A 398 4.51 14.47 -0.79
CA ALA A 398 5.23 14.32 0.48
C ALA A 398 4.28 14.45 1.67
N VAL A 399 3.33 15.40 1.62
CA VAL A 399 2.29 15.56 2.65
C VAL A 399 1.36 14.34 2.70
N TYR A 400 0.93 13.82 1.54
CA TYR A 400 0.10 12.62 1.48
C TYR A 400 0.75 11.41 2.15
N VAL A 401 2.00 11.14 1.79
CA VAL A 401 2.77 10.01 2.36
C VAL A 401 3.10 10.28 3.83
N GLY A 402 3.52 11.50 4.17
CA GLY A 402 3.84 11.89 5.54
C GLY A 402 2.66 11.73 6.50
N LEU A 403 1.45 12.16 6.12
CA LEU A 403 0.24 11.97 6.91
C LEU A 403 -0.13 10.48 7.04
N SER A 404 0.09 9.69 5.99
CA SER A 404 -0.10 8.24 6.05
C SER A 404 0.86 7.58 7.04
N LEU A 405 2.14 7.97 7.01
CA LEU A 405 3.17 7.48 7.96
C LEU A 405 2.86 7.90 9.38
N TRP A 406 2.46 9.14 9.58
CA TRP A 406 2.06 9.63 10.89
C TRP A 406 0.90 8.83 11.47
N ALA A 407 -0.19 8.68 10.70
CA ALA A 407 -1.39 7.98 11.16
C ALA A 407 -1.16 6.49 11.46
N LEU A 408 -0.23 5.85 10.75
CA LEU A 408 0.10 4.43 10.91
C LEU A 408 1.27 4.21 11.89
N GLY A 409 2.14 5.20 12.03
CA GLY A 409 3.34 5.14 12.85
C GLY A 409 3.15 5.60 14.30
N THR A 410 1.95 6.04 14.69
CA THR A 410 1.62 6.50 16.04
C THR A 410 0.60 5.61 16.74
N SER A 411 0.50 4.34 16.34
CA SER A 411 -0.29 3.29 17.01
C SER A 411 0.59 2.53 18.01
N TYR A 412 -0.01 1.70 18.89
CA TYR A 412 0.76 0.86 19.82
C TYR A 412 1.85 0.05 19.07
N TRP A 413 1.50 -0.58 17.97
CA TRP A 413 2.42 -1.21 17.03
C TRP A 413 1.99 -0.91 15.59
N TYR A 414 2.85 -1.21 14.64
CA TYR A 414 2.52 -1.05 13.23
C TYR A 414 1.55 -2.13 12.76
N THR A 415 0.55 -1.71 11.99
CA THR A 415 -0.47 -2.60 11.45
C THR A 415 -0.90 -2.12 10.07
N SER A 416 -0.78 -2.99 9.07
CA SER A 416 -1.23 -2.76 7.68
C SER A 416 -0.46 -1.67 6.92
N ILE A 417 0.80 -1.38 7.28
CA ILE A 417 1.66 -0.47 6.50
C ILE A 417 2.03 -1.09 5.13
N PRO A 418 2.42 -2.39 5.03
CA PRO A 418 2.65 -3.03 3.74
C PRO A 418 1.45 -2.89 2.79
N ARG A 419 0.24 -3.06 3.29
CA ARG A 419 -1.01 -2.86 2.56
C ARG A 419 -1.22 -1.39 2.17
N ALA A 420 -0.89 -0.45 3.07
CA ALA A 420 -0.99 0.98 2.81
C ALA A 420 -0.06 1.46 1.70
N THR A 421 1.07 0.76 1.43
CA THR A 421 1.97 1.09 0.31
C THR A 421 1.26 1.08 -1.03
N LEU A 422 0.21 0.27 -1.21
CA LEU A 422 -0.60 0.23 -2.43
C LEU A 422 -1.19 1.61 -2.77
N LEU A 423 -1.51 2.38 -1.74
CA LEU A 423 -2.14 3.70 -1.88
C LEU A 423 -1.12 4.81 -2.15
N TRP A 424 0.17 4.55 -1.98
CA TRP A 424 1.23 5.52 -2.19
C TRP A 424 1.63 5.57 -3.67
N TRP A 425 0.76 6.08 -4.53
CA TRP A 425 1.03 6.17 -5.99
C TRP A 425 2.37 6.81 -6.35
N PRO A 426 2.94 7.77 -5.58
CA PRO A 426 4.27 8.32 -5.86
C PRO A 426 5.37 7.25 -5.82
N LEU A 427 5.24 6.21 -4.98
CA LEU A 427 6.18 5.08 -4.92
C LEU A 427 6.28 4.38 -6.28
N TRP A 428 5.14 4.04 -6.86
CA TRP A 428 5.07 3.31 -8.13
C TRP A 428 5.63 4.13 -9.29
N ILE A 429 5.43 5.46 -9.24
CA ILE A 429 5.98 6.38 -10.23
C ILE A 429 7.50 6.51 -10.09
N LEU A 430 8.04 6.57 -8.86
CA LEU A 430 9.48 6.61 -8.62
C LEU A 430 10.16 5.32 -9.07
N LEU A 431 9.60 4.16 -8.72
CA LEU A 431 10.10 2.86 -9.17
C LEU A 431 10.08 2.75 -10.70
N ALA A 432 9.01 3.22 -11.36
CA ALA A 432 8.95 3.30 -12.81
C ALA A 432 10.09 4.18 -13.37
N GLY A 433 10.32 5.35 -12.80
CA GLY A 433 11.40 6.24 -13.20
C GLY A 433 12.79 5.60 -13.06
N TRP A 434 13.04 4.85 -12.00
CA TRP A 434 14.30 4.11 -11.83
C TRP A 434 14.44 3.00 -12.85
N SER A 435 13.37 2.26 -13.13
CA SER A 435 13.38 1.17 -14.11
C SER A 435 13.62 1.63 -15.54
N LEU A 436 13.18 2.82 -15.88
CA LEU A 436 13.43 3.42 -17.20
C LEU A 436 14.91 3.81 -17.39
N ARG A 437 15.60 4.16 -16.30
CA ARG A 437 17.03 4.50 -16.32
C ARG A 437 17.93 3.26 -16.22
N THR A 438 17.48 2.24 -15.52
CA THR A 438 18.26 1.04 -15.22
C THR A 438 17.43 -0.21 -15.53
N PRO A 439 17.55 -0.79 -16.73
CA PRO A 439 16.75 -1.95 -17.13
C PRO A 439 16.86 -3.15 -16.17
N ARG A 440 18.04 -3.39 -15.60
CA ARG A 440 18.30 -4.45 -14.60
C ARG A 440 17.41 -4.30 -13.35
N PHE A 441 17.03 -3.07 -13.00
CA PHE A 441 16.15 -2.82 -11.86
C PHE A 441 14.79 -3.52 -11.99
N THR A 442 14.24 -3.54 -13.20
CA THR A 442 12.96 -4.25 -13.44
C THR A 442 13.08 -5.73 -13.14
N THR A 443 14.13 -6.38 -13.65
CA THR A 443 14.38 -7.81 -13.41
C THR A 443 14.55 -8.08 -11.91
N MET A 444 15.41 -7.29 -11.25
CA MET A 444 15.62 -7.40 -9.80
C MET A 444 14.30 -7.27 -9.02
N TYR A 445 13.49 -6.24 -9.32
CA TYR A 445 12.21 -6.04 -8.67
C TYR A 445 11.29 -7.24 -8.87
N LEU A 446 11.13 -7.73 -10.09
CA LEU A 446 10.25 -8.85 -10.40
C LEU A 446 10.69 -10.14 -9.71
N CYS A 447 11.99 -10.45 -9.74
CA CYS A 447 12.54 -11.64 -9.08
C CYS A 447 12.31 -11.61 -7.55
N LEU A 448 12.30 -10.41 -6.94
CA LEU A 448 12.10 -10.27 -5.50
C LEU A 448 10.60 -10.22 -5.13
N THR A 449 9.82 -9.42 -5.85
CA THR A 449 8.44 -9.11 -5.41
C THR A 449 7.39 -10.09 -5.92
N ALA A 450 7.58 -10.75 -7.06
CA ALA A 450 6.60 -11.70 -7.56
C ALA A 450 6.47 -12.95 -6.66
N PRO A 451 7.57 -13.57 -6.16
CA PRO A 451 7.48 -14.63 -5.14
C PRO A 451 6.83 -14.13 -3.85
N LEU A 452 7.19 -12.92 -3.36
CA LEU A 452 6.58 -12.34 -2.17
C LEU A 452 5.09 -12.09 -2.36
N MET A 453 4.67 -11.58 -3.52
CA MET A 453 3.25 -11.41 -3.85
C MET A 453 2.50 -12.75 -3.75
N THR A 454 3.09 -13.82 -4.27
CA THR A 454 2.47 -15.15 -4.19
C THR A 454 2.37 -15.63 -2.74
N VAL A 455 3.41 -15.45 -1.94
CA VAL A 455 3.40 -15.79 -0.50
C VAL A 455 2.30 -15.00 0.23
N PHE A 456 2.23 -13.68 0.03
CA PHE A 456 1.19 -12.85 0.67
C PHE A 456 -0.22 -13.23 0.20
N ALA A 457 -0.38 -13.54 -1.09
CA ALA A 457 -1.67 -14.00 -1.62
C ALA A 457 -2.09 -15.33 -0.99
N VAL A 458 -1.20 -16.33 -0.91
CA VAL A 458 -1.48 -17.63 -0.26
C VAL A 458 -1.76 -17.44 1.22
N THR A 459 -1.00 -16.59 1.92
CA THR A 459 -1.21 -16.27 3.33
C THR A 459 -2.61 -15.71 3.58
N PHE A 460 -3.02 -14.71 2.77
CA PHE A 460 -4.36 -14.12 2.84
C PHE A 460 -5.45 -15.17 2.54
N LEU A 461 -5.32 -15.88 1.42
CA LEU A 461 -6.34 -16.84 0.93
C LEU A 461 -6.49 -18.06 1.83
N SER A 462 -5.47 -18.40 2.63
CA SER A 462 -5.53 -19.44 3.65
C SER A 462 -6.04 -18.96 5.02
N GLY A 463 -6.57 -17.72 5.11
CA GLY A 463 -7.12 -17.14 6.33
C GLY A 463 -6.08 -16.68 7.34
N ARG A 464 -4.80 -16.62 6.96
CA ARG A 464 -3.73 -16.10 7.81
C ARG A 464 -3.59 -14.60 7.61
N TRP A 465 -3.07 -13.90 8.62
CA TRP A 465 -2.89 -12.46 8.51
C TRP A 465 -1.77 -12.11 7.53
N ALA A 466 -2.07 -11.21 6.58
CA ALA A 466 -1.19 -10.83 5.47
C ALA A 466 -0.97 -9.31 5.32
N GLY A 467 -1.19 -8.52 6.39
CA GLY A 467 -0.95 -7.07 6.38
C GLY A 467 -2.10 -6.23 6.85
#